data_a2c083474a319d680654833658c314d7
#
_entry.id   a2c083474a319d680654833658c314d7
#
_cell.length_a   1.000
_cell.length_b   1.000
_cell.length_c   1.000
_cell.angle_alpha   90.00
_cell.angle_beta   90.00
_cell.angle_gamma   90.00
#
_symmetry.space_group_name_H-M   'P 1'
#
loop_
_entity.id
_entity.type
_entity.pdbx_description
1 polymer ?
#
loop_
_entity_poly.entity_id
_entity_poly.type
_entity_poly.pdbx_seq_one_letter_code
_entity_poly.pdbx_strand_id
1 'polypeptide(L)'
;MALSTLLLAGALVGSPPIDDASTAPSPAFLEMFVAGVVPTPDGHTMVLVNAEEKVLLPVGIGLPEALSIHGRLEHLRASRPLTHDLLDEVLKRLGGEVVRVQIDDLRDDVFVAQVFVRSGGKVIGFDARPSDAVVLALGARAPIFVARPVVDQAAIHPDDVPRTGRESAGPTPEGQKVLSL
;
A
#
# COMPACT_ATOMS: atom_id res chain seq x y z
N MET A 1 58.05 -9.16 -20.05
CA MET A 1 57.11 -8.32 -19.30
C MET A 1 55.69 -8.74 -19.69
N ALA A 2 55.05 -9.54 -18.84
CA ALA A 2 53.69 -10.07 -19.10
C ALA A 2 52.73 -9.22 -18.25
N LEU A 3 51.83 -8.49 -18.92
CA LEU A 3 50.70 -7.82 -18.27
C LEU A 3 49.59 -8.86 -18.02
N SER A 4 49.37 -9.21 -16.75
CA SER A 4 48.22 -9.99 -16.31
C SER A 4 47.00 -9.08 -16.25
N THR A 5 46.08 -9.30 -17.16
CA THR A 5 44.72 -8.69 -17.14
C THR A 5 43.86 -9.45 -16.17
N LEU A 6 43.57 -8.88 -15.00
CA LEU A 6 42.63 -9.43 -14.01
C LEU A 6 41.21 -9.10 -14.44
N LEU A 7 40.48 -10.07 -14.99
CA LEU A 7 39.05 -9.98 -15.26
C LEU A 7 38.31 -10.13 -13.93
N LEU A 8 37.73 -9.04 -13.46
CA LEU A 8 36.82 -9.06 -12.32
C LEU A 8 35.44 -9.49 -12.83
N ALA A 9 35.10 -10.76 -12.70
CA ALA A 9 33.76 -11.26 -12.97
C ALA A 9 32.85 -10.84 -11.83
N GLY A 10 32.11 -9.76 -12.04
CA GLY A 10 31.01 -9.36 -11.16
C GLY A 10 29.89 -10.40 -11.25
N ALA A 11 29.74 -11.23 -10.23
CA ALA A 11 28.59 -12.12 -10.09
C ALA A 11 27.35 -11.24 -9.84
N LEU A 12 26.50 -11.12 -10.86
CA LEU A 12 25.12 -10.71 -10.67
C LEU A 12 24.44 -11.78 -9.80
N VAL A 13 24.25 -11.47 -8.52
CA VAL A 13 23.39 -12.29 -7.67
C VAL A 13 21.96 -12.05 -8.14
N GLY A 14 21.53 -12.86 -9.12
CA GLY A 14 20.14 -12.93 -9.51
C GLY A 14 19.35 -13.52 -8.36
N SER A 15 18.34 -12.78 -7.85
CA SER A 15 17.38 -13.35 -6.95
C SER A 15 16.77 -14.61 -7.57
N PRO A 16 16.55 -15.70 -6.80
CA PRO A 16 15.95 -16.91 -7.36
C PRO A 16 14.58 -16.61 -7.95
N PRO A 17 14.16 -17.30 -9.03
CA PRO A 17 12.82 -17.16 -9.57
C PRO A 17 11.81 -17.55 -8.48
N ILE A 18 10.91 -16.64 -8.15
CA ILE A 18 9.81 -16.91 -7.23
C ILE A 18 8.76 -17.66 -8.05
N ASP A 19 8.63 -18.96 -7.80
CA ASP A 19 7.60 -19.80 -8.42
C ASP A 19 6.22 -19.30 -8.03
N ASP A 20 5.35 -19.15 -9.02
CA ASP A 20 3.93 -18.82 -8.97
C ASP A 20 3.53 -17.63 -8.08
N ALA A 21 3.57 -16.46 -8.70
CA ALA A 21 3.26 -15.18 -8.06
C ALA A 21 1.78 -14.96 -7.70
N SER A 22 0.90 -15.89 -8.02
CA SER A 22 -0.52 -15.83 -7.65
C SER A 22 -0.80 -16.53 -6.34
N THR A 23 0.17 -17.27 -5.80
CA THR A 23 0.03 -18.00 -4.55
C THR A 23 0.30 -17.06 -3.38
N ALA A 24 -0.54 -17.15 -2.34
CA ALA A 24 -0.28 -16.48 -1.07
C ALA A 24 1.17 -16.79 -0.62
N PRO A 25 1.95 -15.78 -0.25
CA PRO A 25 3.23 -16.04 0.38
C PRO A 25 2.97 -16.93 1.61
N SER A 26 3.95 -17.76 1.96
CA SER A 26 4.02 -18.61 3.15
C SER A 26 2.98 -18.24 4.24
N PRO A 27 2.51 -19.14 5.10
CA PRO A 27 1.63 -18.83 6.26
C PRO A 27 2.17 -17.74 7.19
N ALA A 28 3.41 -17.28 6.95
CA ALA A 28 4.01 -16.13 7.63
C ALA A 28 3.44 -14.76 7.19
N PHE A 29 2.52 -14.72 6.23
CA PHE A 29 1.87 -13.48 5.76
C PHE A 29 0.36 -13.53 5.94
N LEU A 30 -0.21 -12.38 6.23
CA LEU A 30 -1.65 -12.15 6.33
C LEU A 30 -2.11 -11.30 5.15
N GLU A 31 -3.14 -11.73 4.44
CA GLU A 31 -3.77 -10.90 3.42
C GLU A 31 -4.58 -9.81 4.09
N MET A 32 -4.40 -8.58 3.64
CA MET A 32 -5.08 -7.41 4.16
C MET A 32 -5.71 -6.58 3.04
N PHE A 33 -6.75 -5.83 3.38
CA PHE A 33 -7.50 -4.98 2.47
C PHE A 33 -7.44 -3.53 2.92
N VAL A 34 -7.53 -2.60 1.98
CA VAL A 34 -7.57 -1.16 2.32
C VAL A 34 -8.98 -0.80 2.80
N ALA A 35 -9.12 -0.45 4.06
CA ALA A 35 -10.38 0.04 4.62
C ALA A 35 -10.63 1.51 4.24
N GLY A 36 -9.56 2.30 4.08
CA GLY A 36 -9.66 3.70 3.71
C GLY A 36 -8.45 4.51 4.14
N VAL A 37 -8.59 5.82 4.01
CA VAL A 37 -7.62 6.82 4.47
C VAL A 37 -8.30 7.76 5.44
N VAL A 38 -7.68 8.00 6.57
CA VAL A 38 -8.18 8.88 7.64
C VAL A 38 -7.24 10.08 7.79
N PRO A 39 -7.75 11.31 7.79
CA PRO A 39 -6.94 12.48 8.14
C PRO A 39 -6.57 12.42 9.62
N THR A 40 -5.34 12.79 9.95
CA THR A 40 -4.81 12.87 11.31
C THR A 40 -4.17 14.25 11.54
N PRO A 41 -3.92 14.70 12.78
CA PRO A 41 -3.27 15.97 13.03
C PRO A 41 -1.92 16.13 12.32
N ASP A 42 -1.18 15.01 12.16
CA ASP A 42 0.17 14.98 11.60
C ASP A 42 0.19 14.61 10.10
N GLY A 43 -0.98 14.44 9.47
CA GLY A 43 -1.06 14.07 8.05
C GLY A 43 -2.22 13.15 7.73
N HIS A 44 -1.94 12.01 7.12
CA HIS A 44 -2.94 11.01 6.73
C HIS A 44 -2.49 9.61 7.16
N THR A 45 -3.45 8.77 7.49
CA THR A 45 -3.21 7.38 7.84
C THR A 45 -4.03 6.48 6.90
N MET A 46 -3.35 5.61 6.18
CA MET A 46 -3.96 4.49 5.48
C MET A 46 -4.24 3.39 6.50
N VAL A 47 -5.43 2.81 6.46
CA VAL A 47 -5.81 1.70 7.33
C VAL A 47 -5.99 0.43 6.50
N LEU A 48 -5.15 -0.57 6.76
CA LEU A 48 -5.32 -1.92 6.25
C LEU A 48 -6.08 -2.76 7.27
N VAL A 49 -6.91 -3.69 6.79
CA VAL A 49 -7.73 -4.54 7.66
C VAL A 49 -7.65 -6.01 7.24
N ASN A 50 -7.67 -6.89 8.22
CA ASN A 50 -8.09 -8.27 8.02
C ASN A 50 -9.31 -8.53 8.91
N ALA A 51 -10.45 -8.85 8.27
CA ALA A 51 -11.73 -8.99 8.97
C ALA A 51 -11.82 -10.29 9.78
N GLU A 52 -11.13 -11.35 9.36
CA GLU A 52 -11.15 -12.66 10.02
C GLU A 52 -10.42 -12.60 11.36
N GLU A 53 -9.24 -11.97 11.38
CA GLU A 53 -8.44 -11.81 12.59
C GLU A 53 -8.80 -10.55 13.39
N LYS A 54 -9.71 -9.72 12.86
CA LYS A 54 -10.16 -8.48 13.48
C LYS A 54 -8.98 -7.56 13.85
N VAL A 55 -8.06 -7.38 12.91
CA VAL A 55 -6.90 -6.51 13.08
C VAL A 55 -6.93 -5.35 12.11
N LEU A 56 -6.45 -4.20 12.56
CA LEU A 56 -6.28 -2.97 11.81
C LEU A 56 -4.80 -2.61 11.82
N LEU A 57 -4.21 -2.34 10.67
CA LEU A 57 -2.84 -1.85 10.57
C LEU A 57 -2.85 -0.40 10.06
N PRO A 58 -2.60 0.57 10.94
CA PRO A 58 -2.46 1.97 10.54
C PRO A 58 -1.07 2.22 9.97
N VAL A 59 -1.01 2.89 8.82
CA VAL A 59 0.25 3.28 8.16
C VAL A 59 0.19 4.76 7.82
N GLY A 60 1.10 5.56 8.38
CA GLY A 60 1.24 6.98 8.07
C GLY A 60 1.64 7.21 6.61
N ILE A 61 0.96 8.13 5.92
CA ILE A 61 1.17 8.41 4.49
C ILE A 61 1.10 9.91 4.20
N GLY A 62 1.69 10.32 3.07
CA GLY A 62 1.59 11.68 2.58
C GLY A 62 0.26 11.99 1.90
N LEU A 63 -0.01 13.27 1.69
CA LEU A 63 -1.23 13.73 0.99
C LEU A 63 -1.34 13.22 -0.46
N PRO A 64 -0.26 13.21 -1.27
CA PRO A 64 -0.33 12.69 -2.64
C PRO A 64 -0.76 11.23 -2.71
N GLU A 65 -0.22 10.40 -1.81
CA GLU A 65 -0.56 8.98 -1.71
C GLU A 65 -1.98 8.79 -1.18
N ALA A 66 -2.39 9.59 -0.19
CA ALA A 66 -3.76 9.60 0.34
C ALA A 66 -4.79 9.89 -0.75
N LEU A 67 -4.55 10.91 -1.58
CA LEU A 67 -5.41 11.24 -2.72
C LEU A 67 -5.45 10.12 -3.77
N SER A 68 -4.31 9.49 -4.04
CA SER A 68 -4.23 8.37 -4.99
C SER A 68 -5.00 7.14 -4.49
N ILE A 69 -4.87 6.79 -3.22
CA ILE A 69 -5.61 5.68 -2.60
C ILE A 69 -7.12 5.97 -2.60
N HIS A 70 -7.51 7.13 -2.09
CA HIS A 70 -8.91 7.54 -2.04
C HIS A 70 -9.56 7.53 -3.44
N GLY A 71 -8.88 8.12 -4.43
CA GLY A 71 -9.35 8.13 -5.81
C GLY A 71 -9.59 6.74 -6.37
N ARG A 72 -8.72 5.75 -6.05
CA ARG A 72 -8.88 4.35 -6.50
C ARG A 72 -10.01 3.62 -5.78
N LEU A 73 -10.17 3.84 -4.48
CA LEU A 73 -11.26 3.26 -3.70
C LEU A 73 -12.63 3.77 -4.17
N GLU A 74 -12.74 5.08 -4.43
CA GLU A 74 -13.98 5.74 -4.88
C GLU A 74 -14.15 5.75 -6.41
N HIS A 75 -13.26 5.09 -7.15
CA HIS A 75 -13.26 5.06 -8.62
C HIS A 75 -13.25 6.46 -9.27
N LEU A 76 -12.68 7.45 -8.58
CA LEU A 76 -12.54 8.81 -9.07
C LEU A 76 -11.35 8.90 -10.03
N ARG A 77 -11.50 9.72 -11.07
CA ARG A 77 -10.42 10.00 -12.02
C ARG A 77 -10.05 11.47 -11.97
N ALA A 78 -8.77 11.76 -11.85
CA ALA A 78 -8.26 13.09 -12.02
C ALA A 78 -8.35 13.51 -13.50
N SER A 79 -8.42 14.83 -13.78
CA SER A 79 -8.43 15.36 -15.15
C SER A 79 -7.15 15.04 -15.94
N ARG A 80 -6.06 14.81 -15.25
CA ARG A 80 -4.77 14.34 -15.79
C ARG A 80 -4.24 13.20 -14.93
N PRO A 81 -3.49 12.23 -15.54
CA PRO A 81 -2.89 11.15 -14.80
C PRO A 81 -2.01 11.66 -13.66
N LEU A 82 -2.18 11.09 -12.47
CA LEU A 82 -1.27 11.27 -11.35
C LEU A 82 -0.03 10.39 -11.54
N THR A 83 0.97 10.54 -10.66
CA THR A 83 2.24 9.79 -10.77
C THR A 83 2.03 8.28 -10.79
N HIS A 84 1.15 7.74 -9.94
CA HIS A 84 0.87 6.32 -9.92
C HIS A 84 0.09 5.84 -11.15
N ASP A 85 -0.79 6.68 -11.71
CA ASP A 85 -1.50 6.36 -12.96
C ASP A 85 -0.51 6.29 -14.14
N LEU A 86 0.48 7.19 -14.15
CA LEU A 86 1.55 7.15 -15.14
C LEU A 86 2.40 5.88 -14.98
N LEU A 87 2.74 5.51 -13.75
CA LEU A 87 3.52 4.29 -13.49
C LEU A 87 2.76 3.03 -13.90
N ASP A 88 1.46 2.93 -13.60
CA ASP A 88 0.60 1.82 -14.06
C ASP A 88 0.59 1.72 -15.59
N GLU A 89 0.46 2.85 -16.27
CA GLU A 89 0.46 2.87 -17.74
C GLU A 89 1.82 2.46 -18.32
N VAL A 90 2.93 2.90 -17.72
CA VAL A 90 4.29 2.51 -18.11
C VAL A 90 4.49 1.01 -17.93
N LEU A 91 4.16 0.47 -16.76
CA LEU A 91 4.25 -0.97 -16.49
C LEU A 91 3.46 -1.77 -17.52
N LYS A 92 2.20 -1.41 -17.73
CA LYS A 92 1.32 -2.08 -18.68
C LYS A 92 1.86 -2.05 -20.13
N ARG A 93 2.36 -0.89 -20.59
CA ARG A 93 2.93 -0.77 -21.95
C ARG A 93 4.23 -1.55 -22.14
N LEU A 94 4.99 -1.72 -21.06
CA LEU A 94 6.20 -2.54 -21.06
C LEU A 94 5.94 -4.05 -20.83
N GLY A 95 4.66 -4.46 -20.76
CA GLY A 95 4.28 -5.85 -20.55
C GLY A 95 4.47 -6.32 -19.10
N GLY A 96 4.51 -5.38 -18.16
CA GLY A 96 4.54 -5.67 -16.74
C GLY A 96 3.13 -5.74 -16.13
N GLU A 97 2.96 -6.64 -15.17
CA GLU A 97 1.72 -6.83 -14.41
C GLU A 97 2.07 -6.90 -12.93
N VAL A 98 1.47 -6.01 -12.12
CA VAL A 98 1.58 -6.12 -10.66
C VAL A 98 0.77 -7.32 -10.21
N VAL A 99 1.43 -8.30 -9.60
CA VAL A 99 0.82 -9.58 -9.21
C VAL A 99 0.52 -9.68 -7.73
N ARG A 100 1.26 -8.97 -6.90
CA ARG A 100 1.01 -8.79 -5.46
C ARG A 100 1.88 -7.68 -4.91
N VAL A 101 1.56 -7.23 -3.72
CA VAL A 101 2.46 -6.41 -2.90
C VAL A 101 2.63 -7.04 -1.52
N GLN A 102 3.77 -6.76 -0.89
CA GLN A 102 4.09 -7.27 0.45
C GLN A 102 4.62 -6.13 1.31
N ILE A 103 4.19 -6.07 2.56
CA ILE A 103 4.82 -5.26 3.61
C ILE A 103 5.59 -6.27 4.46
N ASP A 104 6.91 -6.24 4.31
CA ASP A 104 7.79 -7.31 4.79
C ASP A 104 8.31 -7.06 6.21
N ASP A 105 8.48 -5.80 6.58
CA ASP A 105 9.17 -5.46 7.83
C ASP A 105 8.75 -4.08 8.35
N LEU A 106 9.02 -3.84 9.64
CA LEU A 106 8.93 -2.54 10.32
C LEU A 106 10.20 -2.32 11.12
N ARG A 107 11.05 -1.39 10.67
CA ARG A 107 12.34 -1.07 11.28
C ARG A 107 12.38 0.40 11.64
N ASP A 108 12.69 0.73 12.88
CA ASP A 108 12.82 2.11 13.35
C ASP A 108 11.62 2.98 12.91
N ASP A 109 10.40 2.45 13.09
CA ASP A 109 9.13 3.06 12.67
C ASP A 109 8.96 3.26 11.15
N VAL A 110 9.82 2.65 10.33
CA VAL A 110 9.74 2.68 8.88
C VAL A 110 9.29 1.31 8.35
N PHE A 111 8.13 1.29 7.70
CA PHE A 111 7.66 0.10 7.02
C PHE A 111 8.44 -0.14 5.73
N VAL A 112 8.83 -1.37 5.50
CA VAL A 112 9.50 -1.85 4.28
C VAL A 112 8.52 -2.67 3.47
N ALA A 113 8.39 -2.35 2.19
CA ALA A 113 7.46 -3.05 1.31
C ALA A 113 8.07 -3.36 -0.07
N GLN A 114 7.46 -4.28 -0.78
CA GLN A 114 7.82 -4.65 -2.15
C GLN A 114 6.61 -4.74 -3.04
N VAL A 115 6.81 -4.34 -4.29
CA VAL A 115 5.86 -4.57 -5.41
C VAL A 115 6.40 -5.70 -6.27
N PHE A 116 5.62 -6.75 -6.45
CA PHE A 116 5.99 -7.87 -7.32
C PHE A 116 5.35 -7.70 -8.69
N VAL A 117 6.21 -7.60 -9.70
CA VAL A 117 5.79 -7.40 -11.10
C VAL A 117 6.17 -8.62 -11.92
N ARG A 118 5.21 -9.18 -12.62
CA ARG A 118 5.44 -10.20 -13.66
C ARG A 118 5.78 -9.51 -14.96
N SER A 119 6.89 -9.90 -15.60
CA SER A 119 7.27 -9.46 -16.94
C SER A 119 8.14 -10.53 -17.62
N GLY A 120 7.86 -10.84 -18.87
CA GLY A 120 8.62 -11.83 -19.63
C GLY A 120 8.65 -13.23 -18.98
N GLY A 121 7.58 -13.63 -18.30
CA GLY A 121 7.47 -14.93 -17.60
C GLY A 121 8.25 -15.00 -16.27
N LYS A 122 8.80 -13.89 -15.79
CA LYS A 122 9.49 -13.80 -14.50
C LYS A 122 8.75 -12.85 -13.58
N VAL A 123 8.86 -13.10 -12.27
CA VAL A 123 8.38 -12.19 -11.22
C VAL A 123 9.57 -11.53 -10.57
N ILE A 124 9.53 -10.21 -10.48
CA ILE A 124 10.60 -9.38 -9.94
C ILE A 124 10.00 -8.53 -8.81
N GLY A 125 10.63 -8.56 -7.63
CA GLY A 125 10.30 -7.70 -6.50
C GLY A 125 11.03 -6.37 -6.62
N PHE A 126 10.31 -5.28 -6.39
CA PHE A 126 10.84 -3.92 -6.34
C PHE A 126 10.60 -3.36 -4.95
N ASP A 127 11.64 -2.79 -4.35
CA ASP A 127 11.52 -2.04 -3.09
C ASP A 127 10.61 -0.82 -3.29
N ALA A 128 9.71 -0.59 -2.34
CA ALA A 128 8.74 0.48 -2.41
C ALA A 128 8.28 0.93 -1.03
N ARG A 129 7.80 2.16 -0.92
CA ARG A 129 7.06 2.56 0.28
C ARG A 129 5.71 1.82 0.32
N PRO A 130 5.18 1.47 1.50
CA PRO A 130 3.89 0.81 1.63
C PRO A 130 2.75 1.53 0.89
N SER A 131 2.72 2.86 0.98
CA SER A 131 1.72 3.68 0.29
C SER A 131 1.77 3.51 -1.22
N ASP A 132 2.96 3.55 -1.83
CA ASP A 132 3.13 3.38 -3.28
C ASP A 132 2.75 1.97 -3.71
N ALA A 133 3.20 0.96 -2.95
CA ALA A 133 2.88 -0.44 -3.19
C ALA A 133 1.36 -0.67 -3.18
N VAL A 134 0.67 -0.14 -2.15
CA VAL A 134 -0.79 -0.27 -2.02
C VAL A 134 -1.53 0.45 -3.15
N VAL A 135 -1.09 1.65 -3.55
CA VAL A 135 -1.71 2.34 -4.71
C VAL A 135 -1.62 1.47 -5.96
N LEU A 136 -0.45 0.88 -6.24
CA LEU A 136 -0.27 -0.01 -7.40
C LEU A 136 -1.11 -1.29 -7.27
N ALA A 137 -1.19 -1.88 -6.07
CA ALA A 137 -2.05 -3.03 -5.81
C ALA A 137 -3.51 -2.73 -6.12
N LEU A 138 -4.04 -1.60 -5.64
CA LEU A 138 -5.42 -1.17 -5.94
C LEU A 138 -5.65 -0.98 -7.44
N GLY A 139 -4.68 -0.40 -8.16
CA GLY A 139 -4.75 -0.20 -9.62
C GLY A 139 -4.80 -1.51 -10.40
N ALA A 140 -4.01 -2.48 -9.99
CA ALA A 140 -3.92 -3.79 -10.61
C ALA A 140 -4.96 -4.80 -10.06
N ARG A 141 -5.66 -4.48 -8.97
CA ARG A 141 -6.49 -5.42 -8.18
C ARG A 141 -5.67 -6.61 -7.67
N ALA A 142 -4.43 -6.35 -7.31
CA ALA A 142 -3.52 -7.34 -6.79
C ALA A 142 -3.67 -7.47 -5.27
N PRO A 143 -3.44 -8.65 -4.69
CA PRO A 143 -3.53 -8.86 -3.25
C PRO A 143 -2.41 -8.11 -2.51
N ILE A 144 -2.73 -7.73 -1.27
CA ILE A 144 -1.82 -7.04 -0.34
C ILE A 144 -1.55 -8.00 0.81
N PHE A 145 -0.28 -8.32 1.02
CA PHE A 145 0.16 -9.19 2.11
C PHE A 145 1.00 -8.43 3.12
N VAL A 146 0.83 -8.74 4.38
CA VAL A 146 1.62 -8.16 5.49
C VAL A 146 2.27 -9.28 6.27
N ALA A 147 3.57 -9.19 6.53
CA ALA A 147 4.29 -10.18 7.30
C ALA A 147 3.74 -10.24 8.74
N ARG A 148 3.60 -11.44 9.30
CA ARG A 148 3.10 -11.65 10.66
C ARG A 148 3.85 -10.82 11.70
N PRO A 149 5.18 -10.73 11.69
CA PRO A 149 5.91 -9.88 12.64
C PRO A 149 5.51 -8.41 12.60
N VAL A 150 5.15 -7.89 11.40
CA VAL A 150 4.66 -6.52 11.24
C VAL A 150 3.27 -6.36 11.85
N VAL A 151 2.38 -7.33 11.61
CA VAL A 151 1.05 -7.35 12.22
C VAL A 151 1.16 -7.40 13.74
N ASP A 152 1.97 -8.31 14.27
CA ASP A 152 2.16 -8.47 15.71
C ASP A 152 2.74 -7.21 16.39
N GLN A 153 3.56 -6.46 15.67
CA GLN A 153 4.22 -5.26 16.20
C GLN A 153 3.34 -4.00 16.10
N ALA A 154 2.57 -3.83 15.01
CA ALA A 154 1.97 -2.55 14.67
C ALA A 154 0.44 -2.59 14.48
N ALA A 155 -0.17 -3.77 14.40
CA ALA A 155 -1.62 -3.84 14.27
C ALA A 155 -2.30 -3.59 15.62
N ILE A 156 -3.51 -3.04 15.53
CA ILE A 156 -4.40 -2.79 16.67
C ILE A 156 -5.71 -3.56 16.48
N HIS A 157 -6.36 -3.90 17.57
CA HIS A 157 -7.71 -4.44 17.50
C HIS A 157 -8.75 -3.31 17.43
N PRO A 158 -9.87 -3.49 16.74
CA PRO A 158 -10.93 -2.48 16.65
C PRO A 158 -11.46 -2.03 18.02
N ASP A 159 -11.41 -2.91 19.01
CA ASP A 159 -11.85 -2.62 20.36
C ASP A 159 -10.90 -1.69 21.13
N ASP A 160 -9.63 -1.61 20.70
CA ASP A 160 -8.59 -0.77 21.29
C ASP A 160 -8.59 0.66 20.70
N VAL A 161 -9.34 0.87 19.60
CA VAL A 161 -9.46 2.21 19.01
C VAL A 161 -10.29 3.10 19.94
N PRO A 162 -9.73 4.20 20.48
CA PRO A 162 -10.49 5.12 21.29
C PRO A 162 -11.72 5.60 20.52
N ARG A 163 -12.90 5.38 21.06
CA ARG A 163 -14.14 5.94 20.50
C ARG A 163 -14.13 7.43 20.75
N THR A 164 -13.35 8.17 19.96
CA THR A 164 -13.37 9.64 20.02
C THR A 164 -14.73 10.13 19.56
N GLY A 165 -15.57 10.47 20.53
CA GLY A 165 -16.57 11.51 20.43
C GLY A 165 -17.63 11.39 19.33
N ARG A 166 -18.58 10.50 19.54
CA ARG A 166 -19.95 10.79 19.09
C ARG A 166 -20.66 11.56 20.22
N GLU A 167 -20.03 12.64 20.69
CA GLU A 167 -20.63 13.53 21.68
C GLU A 167 -20.42 14.97 21.22
N SER A 168 -21.44 15.48 20.61
CA SER A 168 -22.04 16.79 20.52
C SER A 168 -22.55 17.11 19.10
N ALA A 169 -23.50 16.35 18.61
CA ALA A 169 -24.56 17.00 17.86
C ALA A 169 -25.39 17.75 18.92
N GLY A 170 -24.95 18.94 19.30
CA GLY A 170 -25.77 19.87 20.03
C GLY A 170 -27.06 20.13 19.25
N PRO A 171 -28.19 20.49 19.94
CA PRO A 171 -29.46 20.66 19.27
C PRO A 171 -29.33 21.71 18.17
N THR A 172 -29.75 21.36 16.97
CA THR A 172 -29.93 22.29 15.86
C THR A 172 -30.75 23.50 16.36
N PRO A 173 -30.27 24.74 16.20
CA PRO A 173 -31.10 25.89 16.52
C PRO A 173 -32.23 25.96 15.49
N GLU A 174 -33.42 25.61 15.95
CA GLU A 174 -34.66 25.93 15.25
C GLU A 174 -34.76 27.45 15.06
N GLY A 175 -34.94 27.88 13.82
CA GLY A 175 -35.44 29.21 13.51
C GLY A 175 -34.46 30.18 12.86
N GLN A 176 -34.12 30.02 11.61
CA GLN A 176 -33.83 31.15 10.75
C GLN A 176 -34.79 31.16 9.55
N LYS A 177 -35.77 32.06 9.64
CA LYS A 177 -36.64 32.44 8.54
C LYS A 177 -35.81 32.89 7.33
N VAL A 178 -35.96 32.18 6.22
CA VAL A 178 -35.48 32.65 4.91
C VAL A 178 -36.35 33.85 4.52
N LEU A 179 -35.77 35.04 4.50
CA LEU A 179 -36.37 36.21 3.82
C LEU A 179 -36.14 36.07 2.33
N SER A 180 -37.24 35.94 1.61
CA SER A 180 -37.27 36.05 0.15
C SER A 180 -37.10 37.53 -0.24
N LEU A 181 -36.19 37.79 -1.20
CA LEU A 181 -36.23 38.90 -2.13
C LEU A 181 -35.84 38.38 -3.51
#